data_54d9ab27ef944b5af3c7f17f3baa1af6
#
_entry.id   54d9ab27ef944b5af3c7f17f3baa1af6
#
_cell.length_a   1.000
_cell.length_b   1.000
_cell.length_c   1.000
_cell.angle_alpha   90.00
_cell.angle_beta   90.00
_cell.angle_gamma   90.00
#
_symmetry.space_group_name_H-M   'P 1'
#
loop_
_entity.id
_entity.type
_entity.pdbx_description
1 polymer ?
#
loop_
_entity_poly.entity_id
_entity_poly.type
_entity_poly.pdbx_seq_one_letter_code
_entity_poly.pdbx_strand_id
1 'polypeptide(L)'
;MDYLIEEFIERYLSRAEIIHRLPVSRPISSFWPALQEARRARATEFTLKDQAGRLFWFVLNPSIERQCDAIAALARRDALFDSPALLRMADDAVIDEAVFSSMIEGADLHSVRLDSFR
;
A
#
# COMPACT_ATOMS: atom_id res chain seq x y z
N MET A 1 27.29 9.89 4.48
CA MET A 1 25.90 9.32 4.31
C MET A 1 25.78 8.10 5.20
N ASP A 2 24.72 8.01 5.96
CA ASP A 2 24.50 6.87 6.85
C ASP A 2 23.91 5.69 6.06
N TYR A 3 24.68 4.65 5.85
CA TYR A 3 24.29 3.48 5.09
C TYR A 3 23.04 2.79 5.64
N LEU A 4 22.93 2.67 6.97
CA LEU A 4 21.77 2.03 7.59
C LEU A 4 20.49 2.85 7.42
N ILE A 5 20.60 4.17 7.47
CA ILE A 5 19.46 5.05 7.21
C ILE A 5 18.97 4.86 5.78
N GLU A 6 19.87 4.85 4.80
CA GLU A 6 19.51 4.64 3.39
C GLU A 6 18.86 3.27 3.18
N GLU A 7 19.43 2.21 3.76
CA GLU A 7 18.87 0.86 3.66
C GLU A 7 17.45 0.79 4.21
N PHE A 8 17.19 1.37 5.37
CA PHE A 8 15.88 1.29 6.00
C PHE A 8 14.85 2.24 5.41
N ILE A 9 15.27 3.25 4.67
CA ILE A 9 14.37 4.03 3.81
C ILE A 9 13.98 3.19 2.59
N GLU A 10 14.93 2.55 1.94
CA GLU A 10 14.68 1.71 0.75
C GLU A 10 13.76 0.53 1.08
N ARG A 11 14.00 -0.14 2.19
CA ARG A 11 13.18 -1.27 2.64
C ARG A 11 11.89 -0.88 3.34
N TYR A 12 11.78 0.36 3.78
CA TYR A 12 10.62 0.92 4.48
C TYR A 12 10.18 0.10 5.71
N LEU A 13 11.13 -0.29 6.52
CA LEU A 13 10.86 -1.14 7.70
C LEU A 13 10.22 -0.35 8.84
N SER A 14 9.38 -1.05 9.60
CA SER A 14 8.77 -0.52 10.83
C SER A 14 9.81 -0.44 11.97
N ARG A 15 9.47 0.33 13.02
CA ARG A 15 10.33 0.42 14.21
C ARG A 15 10.59 -0.95 14.85
N ALA A 16 9.56 -1.79 14.92
CA ALA A 16 9.69 -3.12 15.50
C ALA A 16 10.65 -4.02 14.71
N GLU A 17 10.60 -3.95 13.39
CA GLU A 17 11.52 -4.70 12.53
C GLU A 17 12.96 -4.19 12.63
N ILE A 18 13.13 -2.88 12.72
CA ILE A 18 14.45 -2.24 12.79
C ILE A 18 15.18 -2.60 14.08
N ILE A 19 14.49 -2.68 15.21
CA ILE A 19 15.09 -3.01 16.51
C ILE A 19 15.91 -4.30 16.42
N HIS A 20 15.40 -5.30 15.72
CA HIS A 20 16.06 -6.60 15.58
C HIS A 20 17.20 -6.63 14.55
N ARG A 21 17.35 -5.57 13.77
CA ARG A 21 18.34 -5.48 12.70
C ARG A 21 19.47 -4.49 12.97
N LEU A 22 19.33 -3.68 14.02
CA LEU A 22 20.38 -2.74 14.39
C LEU A 22 21.54 -3.43 15.10
N PRO A 23 22.79 -3.04 14.79
CA PRO A 23 23.94 -3.49 15.58
C PRO A 23 23.85 -2.94 17.01
N VAL A 24 24.48 -3.64 17.95
CA VAL A 24 24.48 -3.27 19.38
C VAL A 24 25.03 -1.87 19.62
N SER A 25 25.94 -1.40 18.76
CA SER A 25 26.54 -0.07 18.83
C SER A 25 25.58 1.07 18.47
N ARG A 26 24.41 0.76 17.94
CA ARG A 26 23.42 1.76 17.49
C ARG A 26 22.08 1.54 18.19
N PRO A 27 21.84 2.21 19.33
CA PRO A 27 20.58 2.05 20.05
C PRO A 27 19.41 2.65 19.27
N ILE A 28 18.26 2.00 19.35
CA ILE A 28 17.05 2.45 18.67
C ILE A 28 16.61 3.85 19.11
N SER A 29 16.89 4.21 20.34
CA SER A 29 16.51 5.52 20.90
C SER A 29 17.13 6.72 20.18
N SER A 30 18.34 6.56 19.65
CA SER A 30 18.99 7.58 18.83
C SER A 30 18.79 7.37 17.33
N PHE A 31 18.71 6.12 16.90
CA PHE A 31 18.60 5.78 15.48
C PHE A 31 17.19 6.11 14.92
N TRP A 32 16.14 5.79 15.66
CA TRP A 32 14.77 6.00 15.19
C TRP A 32 14.45 7.47 14.88
N PRO A 33 14.75 8.44 15.76
CA PRO A 33 14.55 9.84 15.43
C PRO A 33 15.31 10.31 14.19
N ALA A 34 16.57 9.85 14.02
CA ALA A 34 17.36 10.18 12.86
C ALA A 34 16.76 9.61 11.55
N LEU A 35 16.26 8.38 11.60
CA LEU A 35 15.56 7.77 10.47
C LEU A 35 14.26 8.51 10.13
N GLN A 36 13.49 8.89 11.15
CA GLN A 36 12.25 9.64 10.93
C GLN A 36 12.52 11.02 10.34
N GLU A 37 13.57 11.70 10.76
CA GLU A 37 14.00 12.96 10.18
C GLU A 37 14.39 12.79 8.71
N ALA A 38 15.16 11.76 8.40
CA ALA A 38 15.57 11.46 7.02
C ALA A 38 14.36 11.10 6.13
N ARG A 39 13.40 10.36 6.66
CA ARG A 39 12.13 10.05 5.97
C ARG A 39 11.33 11.33 5.74
N ARG A 40 11.20 12.16 6.76
CA ARG A 40 10.45 13.43 6.67
C ARG A 40 11.05 14.38 5.62
N ALA A 41 12.35 14.42 5.51
CA ALA A 41 13.05 15.24 4.50
C ALA A 41 12.72 14.82 3.06
N ARG A 42 12.32 13.56 2.86
CA ARG A 42 11.94 12.99 1.56
C ARG A 42 10.44 12.80 1.40
N ALA A 43 9.65 13.31 2.33
CA ALA A 43 8.21 13.08 2.38
C ALA A 43 7.48 13.79 1.25
N THR A 44 6.46 13.11 0.73
CA THR A 44 5.41 13.70 -0.09
C THR A 44 4.18 13.86 0.77
N GLU A 45 3.62 15.06 0.84
CA GLU A 45 2.40 15.34 1.58
C GLU A 45 1.18 15.20 0.66
N PHE A 46 0.07 14.75 1.22
CA PHE A 46 -1.20 14.74 0.52
C PHE A 46 -2.29 15.44 1.34
N THR A 47 -3.46 15.63 0.72
CA THR A 47 -4.47 16.58 1.22
C THR A 47 -5.19 16.17 2.51
N LEU A 48 -5.09 14.92 2.93
CA LEU A 48 -5.71 14.45 4.16
C LEU A 48 -4.97 14.99 5.38
N LYS A 49 -5.73 15.38 6.38
CA LYS A 49 -5.21 15.91 7.65
C LYS A 49 -5.66 15.03 8.82
N ASP A 50 -4.82 14.95 9.84
CA ASP A 50 -5.19 14.35 11.11
C ASP A 50 -6.07 15.30 11.95
N GLN A 51 -6.49 14.86 13.14
CA GLN A 51 -7.30 15.68 14.04
C GLN A 51 -6.60 16.95 14.53
N ALA A 52 -5.27 16.97 14.53
CA ALA A 52 -4.47 18.14 14.88
C ALA A 52 -4.22 19.09 13.70
N GLY A 53 -4.77 18.80 12.52
CA GLY A 53 -4.61 19.61 11.32
C GLY A 53 -3.29 19.37 10.58
N ARG A 54 -2.54 18.33 10.95
CA ARG A 54 -1.27 17.97 10.28
C ARG A 54 -1.56 17.11 9.05
N LEU A 55 -0.89 17.43 7.94
CA LEU A 55 -1.01 16.64 6.70
C LEU A 55 -0.38 15.25 6.88
N PHE A 56 -1.04 14.24 6.36
CA PHE A 56 -0.43 12.92 6.18
C PHE A 56 0.67 12.99 5.12
N TRP A 57 1.67 12.15 5.27
CA TRP A 57 2.80 12.10 4.35
C TRP A 57 3.31 10.67 4.19
N PHE A 58 4.00 10.45 3.11
CA PHE A 58 4.65 9.16 2.82
C PHE A 58 5.98 9.40 2.11
N VAL A 59 6.81 8.38 2.07
CA VAL A 59 8.06 8.39 1.31
C VAL A 59 7.92 7.47 0.12
N LEU A 60 8.13 8.01 -1.07
CA LEU A 60 8.14 7.25 -2.29
C LEU A 60 9.59 6.81 -2.58
N ASN A 61 9.93 5.59 -2.19
CA ASN A 61 11.26 5.04 -2.43
C ASN A 61 11.37 4.44 -3.84
N PRO A 62 12.59 4.22 -4.38
CA PRO A 62 12.76 3.70 -5.73
C PRO A 62 12.08 2.36 -5.98
N SER A 63 11.99 1.48 -4.98
CA SER A 63 11.30 0.20 -5.10
C SER A 63 9.80 0.39 -5.33
N ILE A 64 9.17 1.28 -4.56
CA ILE A 64 7.74 1.61 -4.71
C ILE A 64 7.50 2.28 -6.06
N GLU A 65 8.37 3.20 -6.49
CA GLU A 65 8.26 3.85 -7.80
C GLU A 65 8.29 2.84 -8.94
N ARG A 66 9.23 1.88 -8.90
CA ARG A 66 9.28 0.80 -9.91
C ARG A 66 8.01 -0.04 -9.95
N GLN A 67 7.45 -0.36 -8.80
CA GLN A 67 6.19 -1.12 -8.71
C GLN A 67 5.01 -0.33 -9.26
N CYS A 68 4.92 0.96 -8.93
CA CYS A 68 3.89 1.85 -9.47
C CYS A 68 4.00 1.98 -10.99
N ASP A 69 5.21 2.12 -11.53
CA ASP A 69 5.45 2.18 -12.97
C ASP A 69 5.07 0.88 -13.68
N ALA A 70 5.37 -0.26 -13.07
CA ALA A 70 4.97 -1.57 -13.58
C ALA A 70 3.44 -1.71 -13.64
N ILE A 71 2.74 -1.31 -12.60
CA ILE A 71 1.27 -1.31 -12.55
C ILE A 71 0.69 -0.36 -13.62
N ALA A 72 1.25 0.83 -13.73
CA ALA A 72 0.81 1.81 -14.74
C ALA A 72 1.02 1.29 -16.17
N ALA A 73 2.14 0.60 -16.43
CA ALA A 73 2.40 -0.03 -17.72
C ALA A 73 1.38 -1.14 -18.06
N LEU A 74 1.01 -1.95 -17.06
CA LEU A 74 -0.04 -2.96 -17.23
C LEU A 74 -1.40 -2.33 -17.51
N ALA A 75 -1.74 -1.26 -16.82
CA ALA A 75 -3.01 -0.56 -17.01
C ALA A 75 -3.15 0.11 -18.39
N ARG A 76 -2.04 0.42 -19.06
CA ARG A 76 -2.02 1.01 -20.41
C ARG A 76 -2.17 -0.01 -21.53
N ARG A 77 -2.22 -1.30 -21.22
CA ARG A 77 -2.40 -2.33 -22.25
C ARG A 77 -3.87 -2.41 -22.63
N ASP A 78 -4.23 -1.71 -23.71
CA ASP A 78 -5.60 -1.67 -24.23
C ASP A 78 -6.15 -3.07 -24.56
N ALA A 79 -5.28 -4.01 -24.90
CA ALA A 79 -5.64 -5.40 -25.19
C ALA A 79 -6.38 -6.11 -24.04
N LEU A 80 -6.23 -5.68 -22.79
CA LEU A 80 -6.98 -6.24 -21.64
C LEU A 80 -8.47 -5.94 -21.72
N PHE A 81 -8.86 -4.85 -22.37
CA PHE A 81 -10.23 -4.42 -22.46
C PHE A 81 -10.90 -4.72 -23.80
N ASP A 82 -10.12 -5.22 -24.79
CA ASP A 82 -10.63 -5.54 -26.13
C ASP A 82 -11.29 -6.91 -26.23
N SER A 83 -11.13 -7.78 -25.24
CA SER A 83 -11.70 -9.10 -25.21
C SER A 83 -13.01 -9.14 -24.45
N PRO A 84 -14.14 -9.58 -25.07
CA PRO A 84 -15.41 -9.76 -24.35
C PRO A 84 -15.30 -10.74 -23.17
N ALA A 85 -14.43 -11.73 -23.26
CA ALA A 85 -14.18 -12.68 -22.16
C ALA A 85 -13.53 -11.99 -20.96
N LEU A 86 -12.55 -11.10 -21.19
CA LEU A 86 -11.88 -10.34 -20.13
C LEU A 86 -12.81 -9.33 -19.48
N LEU A 87 -13.67 -8.67 -20.27
CA LEU A 87 -14.71 -7.76 -19.74
C LEU A 87 -15.70 -8.51 -18.85
N ARG A 88 -16.11 -9.72 -19.21
CA ARG A 88 -16.96 -10.56 -18.36
C ARG A 88 -16.26 -10.99 -17.07
N MET A 89 -14.97 -11.33 -17.13
CA MET A 89 -14.18 -11.63 -15.94
C MET A 89 -14.09 -10.42 -15.00
N ALA A 90 -13.94 -9.21 -15.53
CA ALA A 90 -13.94 -8.00 -14.75
C ALA A 90 -15.29 -7.74 -14.05
N ASP A 91 -16.41 -7.96 -14.76
CA ASP A 91 -17.76 -7.85 -14.20
C ASP A 91 -17.98 -8.88 -13.08
N ASP A 92 -17.58 -10.14 -13.29
CA ASP A 92 -17.66 -11.19 -12.27
C ASP A 92 -16.82 -10.84 -11.05
N ALA A 93 -15.63 -10.27 -11.23
CA ALA A 93 -14.76 -9.85 -10.13
C ALA A 93 -15.40 -8.74 -9.29
N VAL A 94 -16.09 -7.79 -9.90
CA VAL A 94 -16.82 -6.72 -9.18
C VAL A 94 -17.96 -7.31 -8.33
N ILE A 95 -18.72 -8.26 -8.88
CA ILE A 95 -19.78 -8.95 -8.16
C ILE A 95 -19.20 -9.75 -6.98
N ASP A 96 -18.15 -10.52 -7.20
CA ASP A 96 -17.49 -11.31 -6.17
C ASP A 96 -16.95 -10.41 -5.05
N GLU A 97 -16.35 -9.28 -5.37
CA GLU A 97 -15.89 -8.30 -4.39
C GLU A 97 -17.05 -7.77 -3.54
N ALA A 98 -18.18 -7.42 -4.15
CA ALA A 98 -19.34 -6.93 -3.42
C ALA A 98 -19.89 -8.00 -2.47
N VAL A 99 -19.96 -9.25 -2.89
CA VAL A 99 -20.42 -10.38 -2.07
C VAL A 99 -19.48 -10.61 -0.89
N PHE A 100 -18.17 -10.71 -1.14
CA PHE A 100 -17.18 -10.94 -0.08
C PHE A 100 -17.08 -9.77 0.89
N SER A 101 -17.17 -8.54 0.44
CA SER A 101 -17.21 -7.36 1.31
C SER A 101 -18.44 -7.39 2.24
N SER A 102 -19.59 -7.80 1.71
CA SER A 102 -20.80 -7.94 2.51
C SER A 102 -20.68 -9.06 3.54
N MET A 103 -20.00 -10.17 3.21
CA MET A 103 -19.71 -11.25 4.16
C MET A 103 -18.83 -10.78 5.31
N ILE A 104 -17.80 -10.00 5.02
CA ILE A 104 -16.90 -9.42 6.03
C ILE A 104 -17.67 -8.50 6.97
N GLU A 105 -18.63 -7.73 6.47
CA GLU A 105 -19.50 -6.86 7.26
C GLU A 105 -20.57 -7.62 8.06
N GLY A 106 -20.64 -8.94 7.94
CA GLY A 106 -21.56 -9.79 8.69
C GLY A 106 -22.94 -9.93 8.08
N ALA A 107 -23.11 -9.61 6.80
CA ALA A 107 -24.37 -9.82 6.11
C ALA A 107 -24.71 -11.31 5.99
N ASP A 108 -25.96 -11.67 6.22
CA ASP A 108 -26.46 -13.04 6.03
C ASP A 108 -26.74 -13.29 4.55
N LEU A 109 -25.79 -13.91 3.87
CA LEU A 109 -25.89 -14.23 2.45
C LEU A 109 -26.72 -15.49 2.16
N HIS A 110 -27.13 -16.25 3.19
CA HIS A 110 -28.02 -17.40 3.01
C HIS A 110 -29.42 -16.98 2.54
N SER A 111 -29.82 -15.74 2.82
CA SER A 111 -31.08 -15.17 2.34
C SER A 111 -30.98 -14.53 0.97
N VAL A 112 -29.76 -14.33 0.47
CA VAL A 112 -29.53 -13.71 -0.83
C VAL A 112 -29.30 -14.82 -1.85
N ARG A 113 -30.20 -14.90 -2.84
CA ARG A 113 -29.99 -15.79 -3.97
C ARG A 113 -28.85 -15.24 -4.81
N LEU A 114 -27.71 -15.92 -4.79
CA LEU A 114 -26.56 -15.55 -5.61
C LEU A 114 -26.91 -15.46 -7.11
N ASP A 115 -27.91 -16.21 -7.55
CA ASP A 115 -28.44 -16.19 -8.93
C ASP A 115 -28.99 -14.82 -9.34
N SER A 116 -29.38 -13.98 -8.39
CA SER A 116 -29.90 -12.64 -8.69
C SER A 116 -28.82 -11.63 -9.05
N PHE A 117 -27.55 -11.99 -8.87
CA PHE A 117 -26.39 -11.17 -9.24
C PHE A 117 -25.77 -11.54 -10.59
N ARG A 118 -26.29 -12.53 -11.28
CA ARG A 118 -25.76 -13.02 -12.55
C ARG A 118 -26.72 -12.80 -13.71
#